data_7ffdf3dde5c3f8a83425b1be112235dc
#
_entry.id   7ffdf3dde5c3f8a83425b1be112235dc
#
_cell.length_a   1.000
_cell.length_b   1.000
_cell.length_c   1.000
_cell.angle_alpha   90.00
_cell.angle_beta   90.00
_cell.angle_gamma   90.00
#
_symmetry.space_group_name_H-M   'P 1'
#
loop_
_entity.id
_entity.type
_entity.pdbx_description
1 polymer ?
#
loop_
_entity_poly.entity_id
_entity_poly.type
_entity_poly.pdbx_seq_one_letter_code
_entity_poly.pdbx_strand_id
1 'polypeptide(L)'
;LSPQRLREWAYGLGVETFTGTSGRVFPAEMKAAPLLRAWLRRLRAKGLTTHVRHKWKGWREDGALLFETPEGERAVKARAVVLALGGASWPQLGSDAAWGPYLEEKGIALSPFRPANCGFDVDWSAHFSDKHAGAPLTTVAIEYEDRAGARARRQGQFVVTKGGIEGHFDLLGI
;
A
#
# COMPACT_ATOMS: atom_id res chain seq x y z
N LEU A 1 15.13 -4.89 -6.57
CA LEU A 1 14.74 -6.30 -6.75
C LEU A 1 14.11 -6.46 -8.12
N SER A 2 14.64 -7.36 -8.98
CA SER A 2 13.99 -7.68 -10.24
C SER A 2 12.75 -8.57 -9.99
N PRO A 3 11.77 -8.60 -10.91
CA PRO A 3 10.62 -9.51 -10.81
C PRO A 3 11.03 -10.97 -10.64
N GLN A 4 12.09 -11.39 -11.33
CA GLN A 4 12.62 -12.75 -11.23
C GLN A 4 13.11 -13.07 -9.81
N ARG A 5 13.88 -12.19 -9.17
CA ARG A 5 14.33 -12.38 -7.78
C ARG A 5 13.18 -12.42 -6.77
N LEU A 6 12.11 -11.68 -7.03
CA LEU A 6 10.91 -11.73 -6.17
C LEU A 6 10.20 -13.09 -6.29
N ARG A 7 10.11 -13.65 -7.50
CA ARG A 7 9.57 -15.00 -7.72
C ARG A 7 10.41 -16.07 -7.05
N GLU A 8 11.73 -16.02 -7.22
CA GLU A 8 12.69 -16.94 -6.56
C GLU A 8 12.55 -16.88 -5.04
N TRP A 9 12.38 -15.69 -4.49
CA TRP A 9 12.12 -15.51 -3.06
C TRP A 9 10.81 -16.17 -2.62
N ALA A 10 9.73 -16.02 -3.40
CA ALA A 10 8.44 -16.66 -3.11
C ALA A 10 8.53 -18.19 -3.22
N TYR A 11 9.19 -18.72 -4.24
CA TYR A 11 9.48 -20.16 -4.36
C TYR A 11 10.29 -20.68 -3.16
N GLY A 12 11.29 -19.94 -2.72
CA GLY A 12 12.05 -20.27 -1.52
C GLY A 12 11.20 -20.28 -0.23
N LEU A 13 9.99 -19.72 -0.25
CA LEU A 13 8.99 -19.81 0.83
C LEU A 13 7.99 -20.95 0.61
N GLY A 14 8.11 -21.73 -0.47
CA GLY A 14 7.15 -22.76 -0.87
C GLY A 14 5.87 -22.20 -1.49
N VAL A 15 5.94 -21.00 -2.08
CA VAL A 15 4.80 -20.36 -2.75
C VAL A 15 5.05 -20.29 -4.24
N GLU A 16 4.26 -21.03 -5.00
CA GLU A 16 4.27 -20.99 -6.46
C GLU A 16 3.65 -19.70 -6.98
N THR A 17 4.13 -19.23 -8.12
CA THR A 17 3.65 -18.00 -8.76
C THR A 17 3.43 -18.20 -10.24
N PHE A 18 2.47 -17.47 -10.81
CA PHE A 18 2.28 -17.37 -12.25
C PHE A 18 2.24 -15.90 -12.70
N THR A 19 2.47 -15.69 -13.98
CA THR A 19 2.38 -14.36 -14.59
C THR A 19 1.04 -14.26 -15.31
N GLY A 20 0.21 -13.30 -14.93
CA GLY A 20 -1.04 -13.01 -15.62
C GLY A 20 -0.83 -12.31 -16.96
N THR A 21 -1.91 -12.17 -17.72
CA THR A 21 -1.90 -11.53 -19.06
C THR A 21 -1.44 -10.07 -19.05
N SER A 22 -1.58 -9.39 -17.90
CA SER A 22 -1.08 -8.02 -17.68
C SER A 22 0.41 -7.94 -17.33
N GLY A 23 1.14 -9.08 -17.36
CA GLY A 23 2.53 -9.15 -16.91
C GLY A 23 2.72 -9.14 -15.36
N ARG A 24 1.64 -9.04 -14.59
CA ARG A 24 1.68 -9.08 -13.13
C ARG A 24 1.89 -10.52 -12.63
N VAL A 25 2.66 -10.64 -11.57
CA VAL A 25 2.92 -11.92 -10.90
C VAL A 25 1.95 -12.10 -9.73
N PHE A 26 1.30 -13.25 -9.70
CA PHE A 26 0.37 -13.64 -8.66
C PHE A 26 0.80 -14.95 -7.99
N PRO A 27 0.51 -15.14 -6.69
CA PRO A 27 0.56 -16.47 -6.09
C PRO A 27 -0.43 -17.41 -6.80
N ALA A 28 -0.04 -18.67 -7.03
CA ALA A 28 -0.88 -19.64 -7.71
C ALA A 28 -2.27 -19.82 -7.09
N GLU A 29 -2.35 -19.75 -5.78
CA GLU A 29 -3.61 -19.81 -5.03
C GLU A 29 -4.43 -18.51 -5.03
N MET A 30 -3.95 -17.44 -5.66
CA MET A 30 -4.56 -16.09 -5.65
C MET A 30 -4.82 -15.54 -4.23
N LYS A 31 -4.05 -15.98 -3.24
CA LYS A 31 -4.19 -15.60 -1.83
C LYS A 31 -2.86 -15.08 -1.28
N ALA A 32 -2.89 -13.92 -0.64
CA ALA A 32 -1.70 -13.35 0.01
C ALA A 32 -1.37 -14.02 1.36
N ALA A 33 -2.37 -14.56 2.05
CA ALA A 33 -2.20 -15.09 3.41
C ALA A 33 -1.23 -16.29 3.53
N PRO A 34 -1.17 -17.25 2.59
CA PRO A 34 -0.16 -18.32 2.62
C PRO A 34 1.26 -17.77 2.52
N LEU A 35 1.50 -16.81 1.61
CA LEU A 35 2.80 -16.16 1.46
C LEU A 35 3.22 -15.43 2.76
N LEU A 36 2.32 -14.65 3.35
CA LEU A 36 2.59 -13.94 4.60
C LEU A 36 2.93 -14.92 5.74
N ARG A 37 2.15 -15.99 5.89
CA ARG A 37 2.41 -16.99 6.93
C ARG A 37 3.74 -17.71 6.75
N ALA A 38 4.11 -18.08 5.54
CA ALA A 38 5.39 -18.71 5.21
C ALA A 38 6.55 -17.76 5.50
N TRP A 39 6.42 -16.51 5.13
CA TRP A 39 7.42 -15.48 5.40
C TRP A 39 7.62 -15.24 6.91
N LEU A 40 6.53 -15.03 7.65
CA LEU A 40 6.59 -14.86 9.11
C LEU A 40 7.20 -16.08 9.82
N ARG A 41 6.89 -17.30 9.36
CA ARG A 41 7.51 -18.53 9.90
C ARG A 41 9.02 -18.50 9.70
N ARG A 42 9.51 -18.17 8.49
CA ARG A 42 10.94 -18.02 8.20
C ARG A 42 11.60 -16.98 9.08
N LEU A 43 10.96 -15.81 9.26
CA LEU A 43 11.52 -14.74 10.08
C LEU A 43 11.58 -15.12 11.56
N ARG A 44 10.54 -15.77 12.09
CA ARG A 44 10.53 -16.27 13.47
C ARG A 44 11.60 -17.31 13.72
N ALA A 45 11.84 -18.21 12.78
CA ALA A 45 12.95 -19.17 12.84
C ALA A 45 14.33 -18.50 12.89
N LYS A 46 14.43 -17.23 12.43
CA LYS A 46 15.63 -16.39 12.52
C LYS A 46 15.65 -15.46 13.74
N GLY A 47 14.74 -15.65 14.69
CA GLY A 47 14.69 -14.88 15.94
C GLY A 47 13.84 -13.61 15.90
N LEU A 48 13.04 -13.38 14.82
CA LEU A 48 12.13 -12.25 14.82
C LEU A 48 11.04 -12.44 15.88
N THR A 49 10.88 -11.43 16.74
CA THR A 49 9.73 -11.28 17.62
C THR A 49 8.80 -10.20 17.07
N THR A 50 7.50 -10.49 17.02
CA THR A 50 6.49 -9.55 16.55
C THR A 50 5.59 -9.14 17.72
N HIS A 51 5.44 -7.84 17.90
CA HIS A 51 4.55 -7.25 18.89
C HIS A 51 3.39 -6.58 18.16
N VAL A 52 2.23 -7.21 18.15
CA VAL A 52 1.01 -6.67 17.54
C VAL A 52 0.31 -5.71 18.50
N ARG A 53 -0.50 -4.80 17.98
CA ARG A 53 -1.22 -3.78 18.77
C ARG A 53 -0.29 -2.88 19.59
N HIS A 54 0.92 -2.64 19.07
CA HIS A 54 1.88 -1.69 19.62
C HIS A 54 1.95 -0.50 18.68
N LYS A 55 1.33 0.61 19.07
CA LYS A 55 1.34 1.85 18.28
C LYS A 55 2.52 2.69 18.69
N TRP A 56 3.41 2.98 17.75
CA TRP A 56 4.53 3.88 18.01
C TRP A 56 4.04 5.31 18.21
N LYS A 57 4.55 5.97 19.25
CA LYS A 57 4.18 7.32 19.71
C LYS A 57 5.36 8.30 19.70
N GLY A 58 6.41 7.98 18.93
CA GLY A 58 7.60 8.82 18.88
C GLY A 58 8.69 8.38 19.85
N TRP A 59 9.44 9.33 20.34
CA TRP A 59 10.57 9.12 21.24
C TRP A 59 10.35 9.82 22.57
N ARG A 60 10.87 9.24 23.63
CA ARG A 60 11.05 9.89 24.90
C ARG A 60 12.27 10.81 24.86
N GLU A 61 12.42 11.66 25.90
CA GLU A 61 13.57 12.55 26.07
C GLU A 61 14.91 11.80 26.12
N ASP A 62 14.91 10.58 26.70
CA ASP A 62 16.10 9.72 26.80
C ASP A 62 16.39 8.93 25.51
N GLY A 63 15.69 9.22 24.40
CA GLY A 63 15.85 8.59 23.10
C GLY A 63 15.20 7.21 22.97
N ALA A 64 14.54 6.70 24.00
CA ALA A 64 13.80 5.44 23.89
C ALA A 64 12.56 5.62 23.00
N LEU A 65 12.24 4.58 22.21
CA LEU A 65 10.99 4.54 21.45
C LEU A 65 9.81 4.34 22.39
N LEU A 66 8.78 5.13 22.24
CA LEU A 66 7.56 5.03 23.02
C LEU A 66 6.49 4.29 22.23
N PHE A 67 5.84 3.33 22.87
CA PHE A 67 4.72 2.58 22.29
C PHE A 67 3.51 2.63 23.22
N GLU A 68 2.37 2.83 22.64
CA GLU A 68 1.07 2.53 23.26
C GLU A 68 0.75 1.05 23.00
N THR A 69 0.48 0.32 24.07
CA THR A 69 0.21 -1.12 24.03
C THR A 69 -1.07 -1.46 24.79
N PRO A 70 -1.64 -2.66 24.63
CA PRO A 70 -2.81 -3.08 25.40
C PRO A 70 -2.60 -3.04 26.93
N GLU A 71 -1.34 -3.14 27.37
CA GLU A 71 -0.95 -3.15 28.78
C GLU A 71 -0.55 -1.74 29.27
N GLY A 72 -0.65 -0.70 28.44
CA GLY A 72 -0.26 0.67 28.72
C GLY A 72 0.96 1.11 27.92
N GLU A 73 1.61 2.19 28.34
CA GLU A 73 2.78 2.71 27.64
C GLU A 73 4.02 1.86 27.91
N ARG A 74 4.79 1.63 26.85
CA ARG A 74 6.05 0.90 26.90
C ARG A 74 7.17 1.65 26.19
N ALA A 75 8.29 1.83 26.89
CA ALA A 75 9.51 2.39 26.32
C ALA A 75 10.48 1.29 25.92
N VAL A 76 11.11 1.41 24.75
CA VAL A 76 12.06 0.42 24.20
C VAL A 76 13.33 1.12 23.75
N LYS A 77 14.48 0.70 24.25
CA LYS A 77 15.80 1.11 23.74
C LYS A 77 16.30 0.08 22.74
N ALA A 78 16.75 0.53 21.59
CA ALA A 78 17.31 -0.32 20.54
C ALA A 78 18.65 0.23 20.06
N ARG A 79 19.55 -0.66 19.63
CA ARG A 79 20.84 -0.26 19.06
C ARG A 79 20.70 0.34 17.66
N ALA A 80 19.68 -0.08 16.93
CA ALA A 80 19.32 0.45 15.61
C ALA A 80 17.81 0.37 15.43
N VAL A 81 17.24 1.31 14.72
CA VAL A 81 15.81 1.41 14.44
C VAL A 81 15.60 1.57 12.95
N VAL A 82 14.69 0.79 12.39
CA VAL A 82 14.18 0.96 11.04
C VAL A 82 12.73 1.38 11.12
N LEU A 83 12.43 2.59 10.68
CA LEU A 83 11.07 3.10 10.60
C LEU A 83 10.43 2.64 9.30
N ALA A 84 9.51 1.68 9.38
CA ALA A 84 8.75 1.13 8.26
C ALA A 84 7.24 1.34 8.51
N LEU A 85 6.85 2.60 8.71
CA LEU A 85 5.58 3.02 9.31
C LEU A 85 4.40 3.03 8.34
N GLY A 86 4.64 2.70 7.06
CA GLY A 86 3.60 2.74 6.03
C GLY A 86 3.27 4.16 5.57
N GLY A 87 2.18 4.29 4.86
CA GLY A 87 1.69 5.56 4.30
C GLY A 87 0.38 6.02 4.94
N ALA A 88 -0.50 6.61 4.11
CA ALA A 88 -1.79 7.17 4.52
C ALA A 88 -2.98 6.57 3.76
N SER A 89 -2.79 5.48 3.02
CA SER A 89 -3.76 4.98 2.04
C SER A 89 -4.81 4.02 2.60
N TRP A 90 -4.65 3.55 3.85
CA TRP A 90 -5.58 2.58 4.44
C TRP A 90 -5.70 2.73 5.95
N PRO A 91 -6.37 3.79 6.44
CA PRO A 91 -6.47 4.09 7.88
C PRO A 91 -7.07 2.95 8.71
N GLN A 92 -8.04 2.20 8.16
CA GLN A 92 -8.68 1.08 8.84
C GLN A 92 -7.72 -0.06 9.18
N LEU A 93 -6.60 -0.17 8.46
CA LEU A 93 -5.54 -1.15 8.71
C LEU A 93 -4.26 -0.53 9.29
N GLY A 94 -4.34 0.71 9.81
CA GLY A 94 -3.24 1.40 10.48
C GLY A 94 -2.28 2.15 9.55
N SER A 95 -2.60 2.29 8.25
CA SER A 95 -1.86 3.15 7.31
C SER A 95 -2.50 4.54 7.28
N ASP A 96 -2.38 5.27 8.40
CA ASP A 96 -3.06 6.53 8.69
C ASP A 96 -2.14 7.75 8.73
N ALA A 97 -0.83 7.56 8.45
CA ALA A 97 0.21 8.57 8.57
C ALA A 97 0.31 9.26 9.96
N ALA A 98 -0.29 8.71 10.99
CA ALA A 98 -0.29 9.29 12.35
C ALA A 98 1.11 9.42 12.97
N TRP A 99 2.12 8.87 12.33
CA TRP A 99 3.53 8.99 12.71
C TRP A 99 4.17 10.33 12.27
N GLY A 100 3.57 11.03 11.31
CA GLY A 100 4.15 12.25 10.73
C GLY A 100 4.56 13.29 11.77
N PRO A 101 3.65 13.73 12.66
CA PRO A 101 3.97 14.73 13.70
C PRO A 101 5.18 14.37 14.56
N TYR A 102 5.40 13.09 14.87
CA TYR A 102 6.56 12.68 15.68
C TYR A 102 7.89 12.86 14.96
N LEU A 103 7.91 12.79 13.63
CA LEU A 103 9.10 13.08 12.83
C LEU A 103 9.32 14.61 12.71
N GLU A 104 8.24 15.37 12.52
CA GLU A 104 8.28 16.83 12.45
C GLU A 104 8.78 17.45 13.76
N GLU A 105 8.38 16.93 14.92
CA GLU A 105 8.90 17.32 16.23
C GLU A 105 10.43 17.12 16.36
N LYS A 106 10.99 16.20 15.58
CA LYS A 106 12.45 15.99 15.49
C LYS A 106 13.12 16.82 14.39
N GLY A 107 12.40 17.76 13.78
CA GLY A 107 12.92 18.62 12.72
C GLY A 107 13.08 17.93 11.37
N ILE A 108 12.45 16.75 11.17
CA ILE A 108 12.49 16.04 9.91
C ILE A 108 11.40 16.59 9.00
N ALA A 109 11.80 17.19 7.89
CA ALA A 109 10.85 17.69 6.90
C ALA A 109 10.15 16.54 6.18
N LEU A 110 8.82 16.59 6.15
CA LEU A 110 7.99 15.61 5.45
C LEU A 110 7.40 16.22 4.18
N SER A 111 7.51 15.51 3.08
CA SER A 111 6.74 15.84 1.88
C SER A 111 5.28 15.42 2.08
N PRO A 112 4.31 16.26 1.69
CA PRO A 112 2.89 15.90 1.76
C PRO A 112 2.60 14.63 0.97
N PHE A 113 1.77 13.76 1.52
CA PHE A 113 1.27 12.61 0.79
C PHE A 113 0.45 13.06 -0.43
N ARG A 114 0.70 12.40 -1.55
CA ARG A 114 -0.09 12.55 -2.77
C ARG A 114 -0.60 11.19 -3.20
N PRO A 115 -1.84 11.08 -3.69
CA PRO A 115 -2.35 9.81 -4.17
C PRO A 115 -1.55 9.35 -5.39
N ALA A 116 -0.99 8.15 -5.32
CA ALA A 116 -0.33 7.50 -6.46
C ALA A 116 -1.35 6.77 -7.35
N ASN A 117 -2.43 6.26 -6.74
CA ASN A 117 -3.61 5.73 -7.42
C ASN A 117 -4.82 6.50 -6.91
N CYS A 118 -5.63 7.01 -7.79
CA CYS A 118 -6.85 7.73 -7.45
C CYS A 118 -8.02 7.23 -8.30
N GLY A 119 -9.22 7.39 -7.79
CA GLY A 119 -10.42 7.38 -8.57
C GLY A 119 -10.69 8.75 -9.16
N PHE A 120 -11.58 8.81 -10.11
CA PHE A 120 -12.12 10.04 -10.67
C PHE A 120 -13.62 10.05 -10.48
N ASP A 121 -14.12 11.14 -9.95
CA ASP A 121 -15.56 11.37 -9.89
C ASP A 121 -16.09 11.64 -11.30
N VAL A 122 -17.16 10.95 -11.64
CA VAL A 122 -17.86 11.10 -12.92
C VAL A 122 -19.35 11.18 -12.62
N ASP A 123 -19.99 12.18 -13.14
CA ASP A 123 -21.42 12.37 -12.95
C ASP A 123 -22.23 11.46 -13.90
N TRP A 124 -22.29 10.18 -13.51
CA TRP A 124 -23.06 9.18 -14.23
C TRP A 124 -24.57 9.45 -14.15
N SER A 125 -25.30 9.19 -15.23
CA SER A 125 -26.75 9.07 -15.11
C SER A 125 -27.12 7.94 -14.14
N ALA A 126 -28.23 8.08 -13.42
CA ALA A 126 -28.72 7.04 -12.51
C ALA A 126 -28.83 5.69 -13.22
N HIS A 127 -29.38 5.68 -14.44
CA HIS A 127 -29.50 4.46 -15.25
C HIS A 127 -28.14 3.80 -15.54
N PHE A 128 -27.10 4.56 -15.87
CA PHE A 128 -25.77 4.01 -16.13
C PHE A 128 -25.14 3.46 -14.85
N SER A 129 -25.21 4.22 -13.78
CA SER A 129 -24.67 3.81 -12.47
C SER A 129 -25.32 2.53 -11.97
N ASP A 130 -26.65 2.45 -11.97
CA ASP A 130 -27.39 1.27 -11.50
C ASP A 130 -27.07 0.00 -12.32
N LYS A 131 -26.84 0.17 -13.63
CA LYS A 131 -26.59 -0.94 -14.53
C LYS A 131 -25.14 -1.42 -14.53
N HIS A 132 -24.18 -0.51 -14.34
CA HIS A 132 -22.76 -0.79 -14.60
C HIS A 132 -21.86 -0.63 -13.38
N ALA A 133 -22.32 -0.14 -12.23
CA ALA A 133 -21.51 -0.06 -11.04
C ALA A 133 -21.02 -1.46 -10.62
N GLY A 134 -19.71 -1.57 -10.41
CA GLY A 134 -18.99 -2.83 -10.16
C GLY A 134 -18.47 -3.51 -11.41
N ALA A 135 -18.81 -3.05 -12.61
CA ALA A 135 -18.33 -3.64 -13.86
C ALA A 135 -16.84 -3.29 -14.11
N PRO A 136 -15.95 -4.30 -14.31
CA PRO A 136 -14.58 -4.05 -14.69
C PRO A 136 -14.46 -3.81 -16.18
N LEU A 137 -13.64 -2.84 -16.56
CA LEU A 137 -13.17 -2.60 -17.91
C LEU A 137 -11.67 -2.93 -17.97
N THR A 138 -11.33 -4.05 -18.60
CA THR A 138 -9.99 -4.66 -18.48
C THR A 138 -9.01 -4.25 -19.57
N THR A 139 -9.49 -3.65 -20.66
CA THR A 139 -8.63 -3.25 -21.77
C THR A 139 -9.13 -1.93 -22.34
N VAL A 140 -8.69 -0.83 -21.73
CA VAL A 140 -9.07 0.51 -22.14
C VAL A 140 -7.82 1.37 -22.32
N ALA A 141 -7.94 2.39 -23.17
CA ALA A 141 -7.01 3.49 -23.21
C ALA A 141 -7.73 4.73 -22.69
N ILE A 142 -7.11 5.38 -21.70
CA ILE A 142 -7.57 6.66 -21.19
C ILE A 142 -6.74 7.76 -21.82
N GLU A 143 -7.40 8.74 -22.34
CA GLU A 143 -6.82 10.00 -22.78
C GLU A 143 -7.21 11.09 -21.78
N TYR A 144 -6.26 11.85 -21.35
CA TYR A 144 -6.47 12.94 -20.42
C TYR A 144 -5.57 14.12 -20.75
N GLU A 145 -5.98 15.28 -20.29
CA GLU A 145 -5.20 16.51 -20.36
C GLU A 145 -4.84 16.92 -18.93
N ASP A 146 -3.57 17.17 -18.68
CA ASP A 146 -3.11 17.63 -17.39
C ASP A 146 -3.38 19.12 -17.17
N ARG A 147 -3.09 19.64 -15.98
CA ARG A 147 -3.28 21.06 -15.66
C ARG A 147 -2.40 22.00 -16.47
N ALA A 148 -1.34 21.51 -17.10
CA ALA A 148 -0.46 22.26 -17.97
C ALA A 148 -0.90 22.19 -19.44
N GLY A 149 -1.99 21.47 -19.76
CA GLY A 149 -2.52 21.29 -21.11
C GLY A 149 -1.81 20.18 -21.90
N ALA A 150 -0.94 19.41 -21.28
CA ALA A 150 -0.29 18.29 -21.95
C ALA A 150 -1.24 17.09 -22.03
N ARG A 151 -1.39 16.53 -23.22
CA ARG A 151 -2.23 15.37 -23.47
C ARG A 151 -1.43 14.09 -23.34
N ALA A 152 -1.98 13.13 -22.64
CA ALA A 152 -1.41 11.81 -22.50
C ALA A 152 -2.44 10.70 -22.73
N ARG A 153 -1.97 9.55 -23.24
CA ARG A 153 -2.78 8.35 -23.44
C ARG A 153 -2.12 7.21 -22.72
N ARG A 154 -2.88 6.52 -21.87
CA ARG A 154 -2.41 5.35 -21.10
C ARG A 154 -3.34 4.18 -21.28
N GLN A 155 -2.77 3.00 -21.46
CA GLN A 155 -3.54 1.75 -21.36
C GLN A 155 -3.68 1.34 -19.90
N GLY A 156 -4.85 0.83 -19.54
CA GLY A 156 -5.12 0.41 -18.17
C GLY A 156 -6.40 -0.39 -18.06
N GLN A 157 -6.80 -0.56 -16.82
CA GLN A 157 -8.06 -1.18 -16.45
C GLN A 157 -8.67 -0.39 -15.31
N PHE A 158 -9.98 -0.30 -15.28
CA PHE A 158 -10.71 0.33 -14.18
C PHE A 158 -12.03 -0.37 -13.91
N VAL A 159 -12.62 -0.05 -12.77
CA VAL A 159 -13.96 -0.46 -12.38
C VAL A 159 -14.85 0.77 -12.39
N VAL A 160 -16.01 0.66 -12.98
CA VAL A 160 -17.06 1.67 -12.86
C VAL A 160 -17.59 1.60 -11.42
N THR A 161 -17.58 2.73 -10.72
CA THR A 161 -18.20 2.86 -9.38
C THR A 161 -19.50 3.65 -9.49
N LYS A 162 -20.24 3.73 -8.41
CA LYS A 162 -21.50 4.50 -8.39
C LYS A 162 -21.27 5.99 -8.69
N GLY A 163 -20.16 6.54 -8.26
CA GLY A 163 -19.83 7.96 -8.41
C GLY A 163 -18.67 8.24 -9.35
N GLY A 164 -18.18 7.24 -10.11
CA GLY A 164 -17.04 7.50 -10.97
C GLY A 164 -16.31 6.25 -11.47
N ILE A 165 -15.00 6.35 -11.58
CA ILE A 165 -14.12 5.26 -12.00
C ILE A 165 -12.97 5.08 -11.00
N GLU A 166 -12.61 3.84 -10.70
CA GLU A 166 -11.47 3.49 -9.87
C GLU A 166 -10.61 2.47 -10.59
N GLY A 167 -9.30 2.61 -10.53
CA GLY A 167 -8.42 1.64 -11.19
C GLY A 167 -6.95 1.92 -11.08
N HIS A 168 -6.17 1.05 -11.70
CA HIS A 168 -4.74 1.19 -11.82
C HIS A 168 -4.44 1.97 -13.11
N PHE A 169 -4.34 3.26 -12.97
CA PHE A 169 -3.74 4.11 -13.99
C PHE A 169 -2.40 4.57 -13.46
N ASP A 170 -1.35 4.30 -14.20
CA ASP A 170 -0.04 4.90 -13.93
C ASP A 170 -0.09 6.36 -14.37
N LEU A 171 -0.71 7.19 -13.54
CA LEU A 171 -0.86 8.62 -13.74
C LEU A 171 0.33 9.41 -13.19
N LEU A 172 1.40 8.72 -12.77
CA LEU A 172 2.63 9.34 -12.27
C LEU A 172 3.44 10.04 -13.38
N GLY A 173 2.78 10.88 -14.10
CA GLY A 173 3.36 11.87 -15.01
C GLY A 173 2.69 13.22 -14.80
N ILE A 174 1.89 13.36 -13.72
CA ILE A 174 1.20 14.60 -13.38
C ILE A 174 1.86 15.25 -12.18
#